data_b9b94f97eb23e00d5fd23312b73e13a6
#
_entry.id   b9b94f97eb23e00d5fd23312b73e13a6
#
_cell.length_a   1.000
_cell.length_b   1.000
_cell.length_c   1.000
_cell.angle_alpha   90.00
_cell.angle_beta   90.00
_cell.angle_gamma   90.00
#
_symmetry.space_group_name_H-M   'P 1'
#
loop_
_entity.id
_entity.type
_entity.pdbx_description
1 polymer ?
#
loop_
_entity_poly.entity_id
_entity_poly.type
_entity_poly.pdbx_seq_one_letter_code
_entity_poly.pdbx_strand_id
1 'polypeptide(L)'
;MVEKLYLPLLAGLGIVAATTMPAIAIQAHDGEREFSKQWTEELVQNIKAQVKAGLAEGSVGLEEGANEMMRGADEMEAYADRLERDAAFREREAAKQNERGDKKITAQQLLESAPKMRRGAEKMRDGAERLRAAAEKMRRGD
;
A
#
# COMPACT_ATOMS: atom_id res chain seq x y z
N MET A 1 -12.61 -36.91 -0.38
CA MET A 1 -12.22 -36.24 0.86
C MET A 1 -10.85 -35.64 0.64
N VAL A 2 -10.77 -34.37 0.32
CA VAL A 2 -9.54 -33.63 0.32
C VAL A 2 -9.88 -32.24 0.86
N GLU A 3 -9.45 -31.99 2.09
CA GLU A 3 -9.68 -30.74 2.80
C GLU A 3 -8.88 -29.61 2.17
N LYS A 4 -9.59 -28.55 1.85
CA LYS A 4 -9.03 -27.28 1.41
C LYS A 4 -8.40 -26.56 2.60
N LEU A 5 -7.08 -26.59 2.70
CA LEU A 5 -6.32 -25.70 3.59
C LEU A 5 -6.24 -24.31 2.96
N TYR A 6 -7.15 -23.43 3.37
CA TYR A 6 -6.98 -22.00 3.18
C TYR A 6 -6.09 -21.49 4.32
N LEU A 7 -4.85 -21.16 4.01
CA LEU A 7 -4.00 -20.35 4.89
C LEU A 7 -4.31 -18.87 4.65
N PRO A 8 -4.84 -18.15 5.63
CA PRO A 8 -4.84 -16.70 5.59
C PRO A 8 -3.44 -16.22 5.94
N LEU A 9 -2.77 -15.62 4.99
CA LEU A 9 -1.51 -14.91 5.17
C LEU A 9 -1.81 -13.57 5.87
N LEU A 10 -2.04 -13.65 7.18
CA LEU A 10 -2.01 -12.48 8.05
C LEU A 10 -0.53 -12.14 8.29
N ALA A 11 0.01 -11.28 7.43
CA ALA A 11 1.26 -10.60 7.71
C ALA A 11 1.03 -9.70 8.94
N GLY A 12 1.37 -10.25 10.11
CA GLY A 12 1.35 -9.51 11.35
C GLY A 12 2.36 -8.38 11.29
N LEU A 13 1.85 -7.16 11.38
CA LEU A 13 2.63 -5.97 11.70
C LEU A 13 3.08 -6.14 13.17
N GLY A 14 4.19 -6.86 13.37
CA GLY A 14 4.84 -6.97 14.65
C GLY A 14 5.57 -5.68 14.97
N ILE A 15 4.88 -4.74 15.61
CA ILE A 15 5.55 -3.63 16.29
C ILE A 15 6.20 -4.24 17.54
N VAL A 16 7.44 -4.65 17.40
CA VAL A 16 8.28 -4.97 18.56
C VAL A 16 8.83 -3.66 19.10
N ALA A 17 8.03 -2.98 19.91
CA ALA A 17 8.53 -1.95 20.79
C ALA A 17 9.25 -2.63 21.97
N ALA A 18 10.54 -2.93 21.79
CA ALA A 18 11.40 -3.30 22.91
C ALA A 18 11.65 -2.04 23.75
N THR A 19 10.70 -1.70 24.62
CA THR A 19 10.92 -0.70 25.67
C THR A 19 11.75 -1.34 26.78
N THR A 20 13.07 -1.25 26.69
CA THR A 20 13.93 -1.40 27.86
C THR A 20 13.73 -0.15 28.71
N MET A 21 12.82 -0.23 29.69
CA MET A 21 12.73 0.78 30.73
C MET A 21 13.90 0.59 31.69
N PRO A 22 14.78 1.60 31.87
CA PRO A 22 15.72 1.58 33.00
C PRO A 22 14.91 1.76 34.30
N ALA A 23 15.04 0.80 35.20
CA ALA A 23 14.51 0.92 36.53
C ALA A 23 15.27 2.05 37.26
N ILE A 24 14.66 3.22 37.35
CA ILE A 24 15.20 4.33 38.14
C ILE A 24 14.61 4.23 39.55
N ALA A 25 15.48 3.94 40.51
CA ALA A 25 15.15 3.99 41.93
C ALA A 25 14.79 5.44 42.32
N ILE A 26 13.57 5.64 42.77
CA ILE A 26 13.08 6.91 43.27
C ILE A 26 13.62 7.12 44.67
N GLN A 27 14.63 7.96 44.84
CA GLN A 27 14.96 8.57 46.11
C GLN A 27 14.39 9.99 46.15
N ALA A 28 13.43 10.20 47.02
CA ALA A 28 12.79 11.49 47.26
C ALA A 28 13.77 12.50 47.88
N HIS A 29 14.00 13.62 47.22
CA HIS A 29 14.56 14.83 47.78
C HIS A 29 14.11 16.08 46.98
N ASP A 30 13.96 17.19 47.63
CA ASP A 30 13.34 18.48 47.24
C ASP A 30 13.77 19.16 45.91
N GLY A 31 14.29 18.45 44.94
CA GLY A 31 14.57 18.90 43.57
C GLY A 31 13.50 18.51 42.54
N GLU A 32 12.37 17.94 42.95
CA GLU A 32 11.39 17.23 42.09
C GLU A 32 10.70 18.08 41.03
N ARG A 33 10.64 19.41 41.19
CA ARG A 33 9.86 20.26 40.24
C ARG A 33 10.64 20.63 38.96
N GLU A 34 11.93 20.78 39.01
CA GLU A 34 12.74 21.08 37.83
C GLU A 34 13.06 19.81 37.02
N PHE A 35 13.39 18.73 37.71
CA PHE A 35 13.65 17.44 37.07
C PHE A 35 12.41 16.88 36.34
N SER A 36 11.21 17.06 36.89
CA SER A 36 9.98 16.61 36.26
C SER A 36 9.64 17.39 34.99
N LYS A 37 9.95 18.69 34.92
CA LYS A 37 9.75 19.50 33.71
C LYS A 37 10.70 19.11 32.59
N GLN A 38 11.98 18.99 32.88
CA GLN A 38 13.00 18.63 31.91
C GLN A 38 12.77 17.22 31.35
N TRP A 39 12.44 16.26 32.21
CA TRP A 39 12.11 14.90 31.79
C TRP A 39 10.84 14.86 30.94
N THR A 40 9.82 15.65 31.27
CA THR A 40 8.59 15.73 30.48
C THR A 40 8.86 16.36 29.12
N GLU A 41 9.69 17.39 29.04
CA GLU A 41 10.07 18.03 27.78
C GLU A 41 10.87 17.08 26.88
N GLU A 42 11.85 16.36 27.44
CA GLU A 42 12.63 15.34 26.70
C GLU A 42 11.72 14.21 26.19
N LEU A 43 10.79 13.72 27.02
CA LEU A 43 9.83 12.68 26.62
C LEU A 43 8.96 13.16 25.46
N VAL A 44 8.43 14.38 25.56
CA VAL A 44 7.60 14.98 24.49
C VAL A 44 8.41 15.14 23.21
N GLN A 45 9.68 15.57 23.27
CA GLN A 45 10.54 15.69 22.10
C GLN A 45 10.84 14.33 21.48
N ASN A 46 11.13 13.30 22.28
CA ASN A 46 11.33 11.95 21.81
C ASN A 46 10.09 11.36 21.14
N ILE A 47 8.90 11.54 21.71
CA ILE A 47 7.65 11.10 21.11
C ILE A 47 7.42 11.83 19.78
N LYS A 48 7.60 13.15 19.71
CA LYS A 48 7.48 13.90 18.47
C LYS A 48 8.44 13.40 17.38
N ALA A 49 9.69 13.11 17.74
CA ALA A 49 10.68 12.59 16.81
C ALA A 49 10.29 11.21 16.29
N GLN A 50 9.81 10.31 17.15
CA GLN A 50 9.36 8.97 16.76
C GLN A 50 8.11 9.04 15.87
N VAL A 51 7.13 9.89 16.22
CA VAL A 51 5.94 10.10 15.38
C VAL A 51 6.33 10.63 14.02
N LYS A 52 7.21 11.64 13.97
CA LYS A 52 7.70 12.19 12.69
C LYS A 52 8.43 11.14 11.84
N ALA A 53 9.26 10.29 12.45
CA ALA A 53 9.93 9.20 11.75
C ALA A 53 8.91 8.18 11.18
N GLY A 54 7.93 7.75 11.99
CA GLY A 54 6.88 6.84 11.55
C GLY A 54 6.00 7.42 10.43
N LEU A 55 5.68 8.70 10.48
CA LEU A 55 4.95 9.39 9.40
C LEU A 55 5.80 9.46 8.11
N ALA A 56 7.10 9.68 8.23
CA ALA A 56 8.00 9.68 7.07
C ALA A 56 8.06 8.31 6.40
N GLU A 57 8.22 7.22 7.16
CA GLU A 57 8.20 5.86 6.63
C GLU A 57 6.86 5.51 5.99
N GLY A 58 5.75 5.86 6.65
CA GLY A 58 4.40 5.66 6.11
C GLY A 58 4.19 6.39 4.78
N SER A 59 4.72 7.61 4.65
CA SER A 59 4.61 8.38 3.42
C SER A 59 5.35 7.73 2.24
N VAL A 60 6.50 7.11 2.50
CA VAL A 60 7.27 6.36 1.46
C VAL A 60 6.46 5.17 0.96
N GLY A 61 5.87 4.38 1.86
CA GLY A 61 5.04 3.25 1.47
C GLY A 61 3.82 3.65 0.63
N LEU A 62 3.19 4.79 0.94
CA LEU A 62 2.10 5.33 0.12
C LEU A 62 2.56 5.78 -1.26
N GLU A 63 3.75 6.37 -1.39
CA GLU A 63 4.33 6.76 -2.68
C GLU A 63 4.68 5.54 -3.54
N GLU A 64 5.27 4.51 -2.94
CA GLU A 64 5.55 3.24 -3.62
C GLU A 64 4.26 2.60 -4.12
N GLY A 65 3.22 2.51 -3.27
CA GLY A 65 1.91 2.02 -3.66
C GLY A 65 1.27 2.81 -4.80
N ALA A 66 1.41 4.14 -4.78
CA ALA A 66 0.94 5.00 -5.87
C ALA A 66 1.68 4.73 -7.18
N ASN A 67 2.99 4.54 -7.12
CA ASN A 67 3.80 4.23 -8.31
C ASN A 67 3.45 2.86 -8.90
N GLU A 68 3.22 1.86 -8.05
CA GLU A 68 2.75 0.53 -8.48
C GLU A 68 1.37 0.63 -9.16
N MET A 69 0.44 1.40 -8.60
CA MET A 69 -0.88 1.62 -9.21
C MET A 69 -0.77 2.32 -10.57
N MET A 70 0.11 3.31 -10.71
CA MET A 70 0.36 3.99 -12.00
C MET A 70 0.90 3.01 -13.04
N ARG A 71 1.90 2.20 -12.66
CA ARG A 71 2.46 1.17 -13.56
C ARG A 71 1.39 0.16 -13.99
N GLY A 72 0.60 -0.36 -13.05
CA GLY A 72 -0.50 -1.26 -13.36
C GLY A 72 -1.57 -0.64 -14.27
N ALA A 73 -1.86 0.66 -14.10
CA ALA A 73 -2.75 1.40 -14.98
C ALA A 73 -2.22 1.48 -16.42
N ASP A 74 -0.92 1.79 -16.58
CA ASP A 74 -0.29 1.88 -17.89
C ASP A 74 -0.23 0.53 -18.60
N GLU A 75 0.07 -0.55 -17.87
CA GLU A 75 0.04 -1.91 -18.38
C GLU A 75 -1.37 -2.32 -18.84
N MET A 76 -2.39 -1.98 -18.04
CA MET A 76 -3.79 -2.28 -18.36
C MET A 76 -4.26 -1.52 -19.59
N GLU A 77 -3.87 -0.27 -19.74
CA GLU A 77 -4.19 0.54 -20.92
C GLU A 77 -3.49 0.01 -22.17
N ALA A 78 -2.18 -0.29 -22.06
CA ALA A 78 -1.43 -0.87 -23.17
C ALA A 78 -2.01 -2.22 -23.61
N TYR A 79 -2.47 -3.03 -22.66
CA TYR A 79 -3.15 -4.29 -22.99
C TYR A 79 -4.50 -4.06 -23.69
N ALA A 80 -5.31 -3.11 -23.20
CA ALA A 80 -6.57 -2.71 -23.83
C ALA A 80 -6.35 -2.22 -25.26
N ASP A 81 -5.34 -1.38 -25.47
CA ASP A 81 -4.95 -0.89 -26.81
C ASP A 81 -4.59 -2.04 -27.77
N ARG A 82 -3.87 -3.03 -27.26
CA ARG A 82 -3.50 -4.20 -28.03
C ARG A 82 -4.70 -5.05 -28.40
N LEU A 83 -5.66 -5.21 -27.45
CA LEU A 83 -6.92 -5.90 -27.71
C LEU A 83 -7.74 -5.20 -28.80
N GLU A 84 -7.70 -3.89 -28.89
CA GLU A 84 -8.45 -3.16 -29.93
C GLU A 84 -7.79 -3.23 -31.30
N ARG A 85 -6.44 -3.14 -31.35
CA ARG A 85 -5.71 -2.99 -32.62
C ARG A 85 -5.32 -4.31 -33.27
N ASP A 86 -5.10 -5.38 -32.51
CA ASP A 86 -4.53 -6.64 -32.97
C ASP A 86 -5.52 -7.80 -32.82
N ALA A 87 -6.19 -8.15 -33.93
CA ALA A 87 -7.13 -9.27 -33.98
C ALA A 87 -6.45 -10.61 -33.69
N ALA A 88 -5.26 -10.83 -34.21
CA ALA A 88 -4.51 -12.08 -34.00
C ALA A 88 -4.06 -12.22 -32.53
N PHE A 89 -3.75 -11.09 -31.87
CA PHE A 89 -3.48 -11.09 -30.44
C PHE A 89 -4.73 -11.51 -29.63
N ARG A 90 -5.91 -10.96 -29.97
CA ARG A 90 -7.16 -11.36 -29.30
C ARG A 90 -7.46 -12.86 -29.42
N GLU A 91 -7.26 -13.41 -30.60
CA GLU A 91 -7.48 -14.85 -30.83
C GLU A 91 -6.53 -15.72 -30.00
N ARG A 92 -5.24 -15.34 -29.97
CA ARG A 92 -4.24 -16.04 -29.15
C ARG A 92 -4.54 -15.95 -27.66
N GLU A 93 -4.92 -14.77 -27.18
CA GLU A 93 -5.27 -14.58 -25.76
C GLU A 93 -6.56 -15.31 -25.39
N ALA A 94 -7.57 -15.34 -26.25
CA ALA A 94 -8.78 -16.13 -26.05
C ALA A 94 -8.45 -17.63 -25.96
N ALA A 95 -7.63 -18.14 -26.87
CA ALA A 95 -7.19 -19.53 -26.84
C ALA A 95 -6.45 -19.88 -25.57
N LYS A 96 -5.48 -19.04 -25.16
CA LYS A 96 -4.69 -19.21 -23.95
C LYS A 96 -5.53 -19.20 -22.66
N GLN A 97 -6.54 -18.33 -22.59
CA GLN A 97 -7.45 -18.28 -21.45
C GLN A 97 -8.37 -19.51 -21.42
N ASN A 98 -8.80 -19.99 -22.58
CA ASN A 98 -9.61 -21.19 -22.70
C ASN A 98 -8.88 -22.49 -22.34
N GLU A 99 -7.55 -22.52 -22.48
CA GLU A 99 -6.72 -23.65 -22.02
C GLU A 99 -6.61 -23.70 -20.47
N ARG A 100 -6.75 -22.55 -19.80
CA ARG A 100 -6.55 -22.42 -18.36
C ARG A 100 -7.83 -22.42 -17.55
N GLY A 101 -8.98 -22.18 -18.17
CA GLY A 101 -10.24 -21.94 -17.48
C GLY A 101 -11.39 -22.78 -17.99
N ASP A 102 -12.40 -22.95 -17.12
CA ASP A 102 -13.65 -23.69 -17.44
C ASP A 102 -14.63 -22.89 -18.30
N LYS A 103 -14.42 -21.58 -18.44
CA LYS A 103 -15.28 -20.69 -19.23
C LYS A 103 -14.62 -20.35 -20.55
N LYS A 104 -15.30 -20.65 -21.65
CA LYS A 104 -14.84 -20.25 -22.97
C LYS A 104 -15.01 -18.74 -23.18
N ILE A 105 -13.90 -18.08 -23.45
CA ILE A 105 -13.83 -16.65 -23.77
C ILE A 105 -13.58 -16.52 -25.28
N THR A 106 -14.28 -15.60 -25.93
CA THR A 106 -14.10 -15.32 -27.36
C THR A 106 -13.24 -14.07 -27.57
N ALA A 107 -12.60 -13.98 -28.74
CA ALA A 107 -11.86 -12.77 -29.15
C ALA A 107 -12.75 -11.50 -29.12
N GLN A 108 -14.04 -11.65 -29.44
CA GLN A 108 -15.01 -10.56 -29.39
C GLN A 108 -15.27 -10.09 -27.94
N GLN A 109 -15.42 -11.02 -26.99
CA GLN A 109 -15.56 -10.67 -25.56
C GLN A 109 -14.32 -9.97 -24.99
N LEU A 110 -13.12 -10.36 -25.46
CA LEU A 110 -11.89 -9.64 -25.10
C LEU A 110 -11.91 -8.21 -25.65
N LEU A 111 -12.34 -7.99 -26.89
CA LEU A 111 -12.49 -6.65 -27.46
C LEU A 111 -13.48 -5.81 -26.64
N GLU A 112 -14.62 -6.36 -26.26
CA GLU A 112 -15.64 -5.69 -25.45
C GLU A 112 -15.16 -5.40 -24.01
N SER A 113 -14.11 -6.07 -23.55
CA SER A 113 -13.50 -5.79 -22.24
C SER A 113 -12.55 -4.60 -22.26
N ALA A 114 -11.97 -4.23 -23.39
CA ALA A 114 -10.97 -3.18 -23.51
C ALA A 114 -11.45 -1.82 -22.91
N PRO A 115 -12.67 -1.30 -23.21
CA PRO A 115 -13.15 -0.07 -22.60
C PRO A 115 -13.38 -0.18 -21.08
N LYS A 116 -13.62 -1.40 -20.55
CA LYS A 116 -13.71 -1.63 -19.11
C LYS A 116 -12.33 -1.56 -18.47
N MET A 117 -11.31 -2.10 -19.15
CA MET A 117 -9.93 -2.03 -18.70
C MET A 117 -9.42 -0.60 -18.65
N ARG A 118 -9.71 0.25 -19.65
CA ARG A 118 -9.36 1.66 -19.62
C ARG A 118 -9.98 2.41 -18.44
N ARG A 119 -11.28 2.16 -18.18
CA ARG A 119 -11.91 2.72 -16.97
C ARG A 119 -11.31 2.20 -15.68
N GLY A 120 -10.81 0.98 -15.67
CA GLY A 120 -10.06 0.41 -14.56
C GLY A 120 -8.74 1.14 -14.37
N ALA A 121 -7.99 1.36 -15.45
CA ALA A 121 -6.73 2.09 -15.45
C ALA A 121 -6.90 3.54 -14.95
N GLU A 122 -7.94 4.23 -15.39
CA GLU A 122 -8.28 5.57 -14.92
C GLU A 122 -8.53 5.61 -13.40
N LYS A 123 -9.36 4.68 -12.89
CA LYS A 123 -9.58 4.55 -11.44
C LYS A 123 -8.30 4.26 -10.65
N MET A 124 -7.38 3.48 -11.22
CA MET A 124 -6.08 3.24 -10.59
C MET A 124 -5.24 4.51 -10.53
N ARG A 125 -5.25 5.34 -11.59
CA ARG A 125 -4.57 6.65 -11.59
C ARG A 125 -5.17 7.59 -10.54
N ASP A 126 -6.49 7.70 -10.46
CA ASP A 126 -7.17 8.46 -9.41
C ASP A 126 -6.81 7.96 -8.00
N GLY A 127 -6.72 6.65 -7.82
CA GLY A 127 -6.28 6.03 -6.59
C GLY A 127 -4.83 6.40 -6.24
N ALA A 128 -3.94 6.36 -7.22
CA ALA A 128 -2.54 6.73 -7.06
C ALA A 128 -2.37 8.21 -6.66
N GLU A 129 -3.14 9.11 -7.25
CA GLU A 129 -3.14 10.52 -6.88
C GLU A 129 -3.58 10.73 -5.42
N ARG A 130 -4.62 10.01 -4.99
CA ARG A 130 -5.06 10.05 -3.58
C ARG A 130 -4.00 9.55 -2.61
N LEU A 131 -3.28 8.48 -2.96
CA LEU A 131 -2.17 7.98 -2.15
C LEU A 131 -1.03 9.00 -2.06
N ARG A 132 -0.67 9.66 -3.17
CA ARG A 132 0.34 10.72 -3.17
C ARG A 132 -0.08 11.91 -2.31
N ALA A 133 -1.34 12.33 -2.40
CA ALA A 133 -1.86 13.40 -1.56
C ALA A 133 -1.84 13.02 -0.06
N ALA A 134 -2.15 11.76 0.27
CA ALA A 134 -2.05 11.26 1.64
C ALA A 134 -0.59 11.21 2.13
N ALA A 135 0.34 10.76 1.29
CA ALA A 135 1.76 10.75 1.59
C ALA A 135 2.29 12.17 1.89
N GLU A 136 1.84 13.14 1.12
CA GLU A 136 2.22 14.54 1.31
C GLU A 136 1.68 15.12 2.62
N LYS A 137 0.42 14.81 2.99
CA LYS A 137 -0.14 15.19 4.29
C LYS A 137 0.66 14.60 5.46
N MET A 138 0.98 13.30 5.37
CA MET A 138 1.81 12.65 6.39
C MET A 138 3.18 13.34 6.55
N ARG A 139 3.82 13.75 5.44
CA ARG A 139 5.10 14.46 5.50
C ARG A 139 5.00 15.83 6.14
N ARG A 140 3.87 16.51 5.97
CA ARG A 140 3.62 17.82 6.61
C ARG A 140 3.26 17.70 8.08
N GLY A 141 2.82 16.51 8.51
CA GLY A 141 2.34 16.27 9.87
C GLY A 141 0.93 16.83 10.11
N ASP A 142 0.12 16.88 9.03
CA ASP A 142 -1.28 17.32 9.04
C ASP A 142 -2.24 16.14 9.29
#